data_d813cf762d7151ff0bfe436a6dbfd0b8
#
_entry.id   d813cf762d7151ff0bfe436a6dbfd0b8
#
_cell.length_a   1.000
_cell.length_b   1.000
_cell.length_c   1.000
_cell.angle_alpha   90.00
_cell.angle_beta   90.00
_cell.angle_gamma   90.00
#
_symmetry.space_group_name_H-M   'P 1'
#
loop_
_entity.id
_entity.type
_entity.pdbx_description
1 polymer ?
#
loop_
_entity_poly.entity_id
_entity_poly.type
_entity_poly.pdbx_seq_one_letter_code
_entity_poly.pdbx_strand_id
1 'polypeptide(L)'
;ILTIGGTVIEVAYKDAHIFFDFGTEFRPELDLPDDHIETLINNRLVPELKDLYDPRLGYEYHGAEDKEYQHTAVFLSHAHLDHSRMINYLDPAVPLYTLKETKMILNSLNRKGDFLIPSPFEEKNFTREMIGLNKNDVIKVGEISVEIVPVDHDAYGASALLIRTPDHFITYTGDLRLHGHNREETLAFCEKAKHTELLMMEGVSISFPEREPDPAQIAVVSEEDLVQHLVRLELENPNRQITFNGYPANVERFAKIIEKSPRTVVLEANMAALLLEVFGIE
;
A
#
# COMPACT_ATOMS: atom_id res chain seq x y z
N ILE A 1 17.50 2.33 -4.74
CA ILE A 1 16.37 1.42 -4.98
C ILE A 1 16.88 0.34 -5.94
N LEU A 2 17.14 -0.85 -5.44
CA LEU A 2 17.76 -1.93 -6.23
C LEU A 2 16.90 -3.19 -6.29
N THR A 3 15.75 -3.20 -5.58
CA THR A 3 14.88 -4.37 -5.44
C THR A 3 13.41 -3.95 -5.55
N ILE A 4 12.53 -4.91 -5.78
CA ILE A 4 11.09 -4.72 -5.74
C ILE A 4 10.63 -5.00 -4.31
N GLY A 5 9.84 -4.08 -3.75
CA GLY A 5 9.35 -4.15 -2.37
C GLY A 5 10.25 -3.43 -1.36
N GLY A 6 9.75 -3.23 -0.15
CA GLY A 6 10.44 -2.49 0.90
C GLY A 6 10.58 -1.01 0.59
N THR A 7 9.56 -0.41 0.01
CA THR A 7 9.60 0.99 -0.42
C THR A 7 9.65 1.92 0.77
N VAL A 8 10.67 2.76 0.79
CA VAL A 8 10.81 3.95 1.65
C VAL A 8 11.54 5.02 0.83
N ILE A 9 10.88 6.14 0.59
CA ILE A 9 11.44 7.24 -0.21
C ILE A 9 11.37 8.53 0.61
N GLU A 10 12.48 9.26 0.68
CA GLU A 10 12.54 10.57 1.34
C GLU A 10 12.58 11.69 0.29
N VAL A 11 11.82 12.76 0.55
CA VAL A 11 11.95 14.05 -0.12
C VAL A 11 12.15 15.12 0.94
N ALA A 12 13.28 15.82 0.87
CA ALA A 12 13.64 16.87 1.80
C ALA A 12 13.74 18.22 1.10
N TYR A 13 13.22 19.27 1.74
CA TYR A 13 13.33 20.65 1.27
C TYR A 13 13.43 21.58 2.49
N LYS A 14 14.53 22.34 2.57
CA LYS A 14 14.86 23.24 3.70
C LYS A 14 14.82 22.52 5.05
N ASP A 15 13.89 22.89 5.94
CA ASP A 15 13.69 22.38 7.29
C ASP A 15 12.59 21.31 7.39
N ALA A 16 12.07 20.87 6.24
CA ALA A 16 11.05 19.84 6.15
C ALA A 16 11.53 18.61 5.37
N HIS A 17 11.11 17.45 5.82
CA HIS A 17 11.21 16.24 5.04
C HIS A 17 9.94 15.38 5.16
N ILE A 18 9.65 14.64 4.12
CA ILE A 18 8.52 13.72 4.04
C ILE A 18 9.01 12.36 3.54
N PHE A 19 8.37 11.31 4.02
CA PHE A 19 8.64 9.94 3.61
C PHE A 19 7.42 9.35 2.93
N PHE A 20 7.66 8.49 1.94
CA PHE A 20 6.60 7.74 1.25
C PHE A 20 6.80 6.28 1.53
N ASP A 21 5.72 5.65 1.99
CA ASP A 21 5.64 4.26 2.36
C ASP A 21 6.63 3.85 3.47
N PHE A 22 6.37 2.73 4.09
CA PHE A 22 7.22 2.18 5.12
C PHE A 22 7.06 0.67 5.20
N GLY A 23 7.45 0.01 4.10
CA GLY A 23 7.35 -1.42 3.94
C GLY A 23 8.65 -2.16 4.17
N THR A 24 8.60 -3.48 3.99
CA THR A 24 9.79 -4.34 3.96
C THR A 24 9.76 -5.23 2.74
N GLU A 25 10.93 -5.54 2.20
CA GLU A 25 11.06 -6.59 1.20
C GLU A 25 10.75 -7.97 1.83
N PHE A 26 10.08 -8.83 1.08
CA PHE A 26 9.86 -10.21 1.51
C PHE A 26 11.08 -11.06 1.19
N ARG A 27 11.87 -11.40 2.23
CA ARG A 27 13.15 -12.13 2.14
C ARG A 27 13.15 -13.33 3.09
N PRO A 28 12.29 -14.34 2.85
CA PRO A 28 12.17 -15.50 3.73
C PRO A 28 13.46 -16.35 3.80
N GLU A 29 14.33 -16.24 2.78
CA GLU A 29 15.61 -16.94 2.74
C GLU A 29 16.63 -16.41 3.77
N LEU A 30 16.42 -15.23 4.34
CA LEU A 30 17.32 -14.67 5.36
C LEU A 30 17.19 -15.38 6.70
N ASP A 31 16.05 -16.06 6.96
CA ASP A 31 15.78 -16.79 8.22
C ASP A 31 16.17 -15.97 9.46
N LEU A 32 15.63 -14.76 9.56
CA LEU A 32 16.00 -13.81 10.58
C LEU A 32 15.62 -14.33 11.97
N PRO A 33 16.48 -14.10 12.99
CA PRO A 33 16.22 -14.57 14.36
C PRO A 33 15.08 -13.83 15.05
N ASP A 34 14.81 -12.60 14.63
CA ASP A 34 13.81 -11.69 15.20
C ASP A 34 13.46 -10.56 14.22
N ASP A 35 12.49 -9.74 14.63
CA ASP A 35 12.06 -8.54 13.90
C ASP A 35 12.59 -7.25 14.57
N HIS A 36 13.65 -7.30 15.37
CA HIS A 36 14.22 -6.11 16.00
C HIS A 36 14.71 -5.12 14.96
N ILE A 37 14.55 -3.82 15.24
CA ILE A 37 14.90 -2.75 14.29
C ILE A 37 16.35 -2.85 13.80
N GLU A 38 17.28 -3.18 14.69
CA GLU A 38 18.70 -3.35 14.34
C GLU A 38 18.91 -4.55 13.39
N THR A 39 18.21 -5.66 13.63
CA THR A 39 18.26 -6.84 12.76
C THR A 39 17.77 -6.49 11.36
N LEU A 40 16.68 -5.75 11.26
CA LEU A 40 16.10 -5.34 9.98
C LEU A 40 17.02 -4.35 9.24
N ILE A 41 17.61 -3.38 9.92
CA ILE A 41 18.57 -2.42 9.35
C ILE A 41 19.84 -3.12 8.87
N ASN A 42 20.43 -3.98 9.70
CA ASN A 42 21.65 -4.72 9.37
C ASN A 42 21.47 -5.64 8.14
N ASN A 43 20.27 -6.17 7.95
CA ASN A 43 19.91 -6.96 6.77
C ASN A 43 19.35 -6.14 5.60
N ARG A 44 19.35 -4.81 5.70
CA ARG A 44 18.88 -3.85 4.68
C ARG A 44 17.42 -4.02 4.28
N LEU A 45 16.59 -4.52 5.19
CA LEU A 45 15.14 -4.63 4.99
C LEU A 45 14.43 -3.32 5.25
N VAL A 46 15.01 -2.46 6.08
CA VAL A 46 14.57 -1.09 6.32
C VAL A 46 15.78 -0.14 6.30
N PRO A 47 15.61 1.13 5.93
CA PRO A 47 16.70 2.09 5.92
C PRO A 47 17.12 2.49 7.33
N GLU A 48 18.36 2.92 7.47
CA GLU A 48 18.86 3.61 8.66
C GLU A 48 18.41 5.08 8.60
N LEU A 49 17.47 5.48 9.46
CA LEU A 49 16.87 6.82 9.45
C LEU A 49 16.96 7.47 10.85
N LYS A 50 17.34 8.75 10.88
CA LYS A 50 17.40 9.54 12.11
C LYS A 50 16.00 10.03 12.49
N ASP A 51 15.64 9.95 13.78
CA ASP A 51 14.45 10.56 14.38
C ASP A 51 13.09 10.16 13.75
N LEU A 52 13.05 9.02 13.05
CA LEU A 52 11.82 8.52 12.43
C LEU A 52 11.26 7.28 13.14
N TYR A 53 12.12 6.48 13.77
CA TYR A 53 11.70 5.31 14.53
C TYR A 53 11.26 5.66 15.94
N ASP A 54 10.34 4.87 16.51
CA ASP A 54 9.89 5.02 17.90
C ASP A 54 11.10 5.01 18.83
N PRO A 55 11.32 6.08 19.61
CA PRO A 55 12.49 6.20 20.49
C PRO A 55 12.58 5.10 21.55
N ARG A 56 11.44 4.44 21.87
CA ARG A 56 11.41 3.30 22.80
C ARG A 56 12.12 2.06 22.25
N LEU A 57 12.36 1.98 20.92
CA LEU A 57 13.12 0.91 20.29
C LEU A 57 14.60 0.93 20.66
N GLY A 58 15.10 2.06 21.22
CA GLY A 58 16.51 2.20 21.62
C GLY A 58 17.48 2.21 20.43
N TYR A 59 16.98 2.45 19.23
CA TYR A 59 17.79 2.52 18.02
C TYR A 59 18.67 3.77 18.04
N GLU A 60 19.97 3.58 17.78
CA GLU A 60 20.94 4.66 17.63
C GLU A 60 21.31 4.83 16.15
N TYR A 61 21.13 6.04 15.63
CA TYR A 61 21.52 6.38 14.27
C TYR A 61 23.03 6.55 14.16
N HIS A 62 23.66 5.89 13.17
CA HIS A 62 25.10 5.91 12.95
C HIS A 62 25.51 6.61 11.65
N GLY A 63 24.54 7.19 10.92
CA GLY A 63 24.80 7.88 9.67
C GLY A 63 25.62 9.16 9.80
N ALA A 64 26.13 9.67 8.68
CA ALA A 64 27.01 10.83 8.64
C ALA A 64 26.28 12.18 8.65
N GLU A 65 24.98 12.20 8.38
CA GLU A 65 24.20 13.44 8.27
C GLU A 65 23.58 13.81 9.63
N ASP A 66 23.91 15.01 10.08
CA ASP A 66 23.42 15.57 11.34
C ASP A 66 22.42 16.74 11.09
N LYS A 67 21.65 16.65 10.01
CA LYS A 67 20.65 17.65 9.69
C LYS A 67 19.39 17.41 10.54
N GLU A 68 18.99 18.43 11.26
CA GLU A 68 17.73 18.43 12.00
C GLU A 68 16.62 19.01 11.10
N TYR A 69 15.48 18.33 11.06
CA TYR A 69 14.28 18.81 10.41
C TYR A 69 13.24 19.23 11.45
N GLN A 70 12.58 20.36 11.21
CA GLN A 70 11.53 20.87 12.11
C GLN A 70 10.16 20.26 11.77
N HIS A 71 10.01 19.80 10.51
CA HIS A 71 8.75 19.28 10.00
C HIS A 71 8.98 17.91 9.35
N THR A 72 8.36 16.89 9.91
CA THR A 72 8.45 15.49 9.43
C THR A 72 7.04 14.94 9.24
N ALA A 73 6.81 14.20 8.17
CA ALA A 73 5.58 13.42 7.98
C ALA A 73 5.84 12.19 7.13
N VAL A 74 5.01 11.17 7.30
CA VAL A 74 4.98 9.96 6.47
C VAL A 74 3.67 9.89 5.72
N PHE A 75 3.70 9.50 4.45
CA PHE A 75 2.55 9.26 3.60
C PHE A 75 2.57 7.82 3.13
N LEU A 76 1.46 7.13 3.29
CA LEU A 76 1.32 5.74 2.89
C LEU A 76 0.43 5.67 1.65
N SER A 77 0.96 5.07 0.58
CA SER A 77 0.28 4.94 -0.70
C SER A 77 -0.86 3.93 -0.66
N HIS A 78 -0.62 2.74 -0.11
CA HIS A 78 -1.61 1.66 -0.04
C HIS A 78 -1.25 0.58 0.99
N ALA A 79 -2.09 -0.46 1.09
CA ALA A 79 -2.06 -1.43 2.18
C ALA A 79 -1.15 -2.65 1.96
N HIS A 80 -0.41 -2.77 0.85
CA HIS A 80 0.48 -3.91 0.66
C HIS A 80 1.66 -3.88 1.64
N LEU A 81 2.17 -5.05 2.01
CA LEU A 81 3.20 -5.18 3.06
C LEU A 81 4.55 -4.58 2.68
N ASP A 82 4.90 -4.60 1.41
CA ASP A 82 6.11 -3.96 0.90
C ASP A 82 6.04 -2.43 0.91
N HIS A 83 4.88 -1.86 1.25
CA HIS A 83 4.64 -0.43 1.46
C HIS A 83 4.25 -0.08 2.91
N SER A 84 3.69 -1.02 3.70
CA SER A 84 3.08 -0.69 4.99
C SER A 84 3.59 -1.49 6.19
N ARG A 85 4.33 -2.58 5.99
CA ARG A 85 4.61 -3.59 7.03
C ARG A 85 5.23 -3.03 8.29
N MET A 86 6.04 -1.97 8.21
CA MET A 86 6.83 -1.41 9.31
C MET A 86 6.22 -0.19 9.99
N ILE A 87 5.00 0.20 9.64
CA ILE A 87 4.41 1.45 10.17
C ILE A 87 4.32 1.49 11.69
N ASN A 88 4.22 0.35 12.37
CA ASN A 88 4.17 0.27 13.83
C ASN A 88 5.50 0.58 14.51
N TYR A 89 6.60 0.70 13.76
CA TYR A 89 7.92 1.07 14.28
C TYR A 89 8.23 2.55 14.14
N LEU A 90 7.37 3.31 13.48
CA LEU A 90 7.53 4.76 13.35
C LEU A 90 7.22 5.47 14.68
N ASP A 91 7.91 6.57 14.95
CA ASP A 91 7.65 7.43 16.11
C ASP A 91 6.18 7.87 16.12
N PRO A 92 5.42 7.61 17.20
CA PRO A 92 4.04 8.07 17.33
C PRO A 92 3.86 9.59 17.18
N ALA A 93 4.89 10.39 17.45
CA ALA A 93 4.85 11.85 17.28
C ALA A 93 4.88 12.30 15.82
N VAL A 94 5.40 11.47 14.89
CA VAL A 94 5.42 11.77 13.47
C VAL A 94 4.06 11.47 12.84
N PRO A 95 3.36 12.42 12.18
CA PRO A 95 2.08 12.15 11.56
C PRO A 95 2.22 11.17 10.38
N LEU A 96 1.32 10.18 10.31
CA LEU A 96 1.20 9.22 9.22
C LEU A 96 -0.12 9.45 8.48
N TYR A 97 -0.03 9.86 7.23
CA TYR A 97 -1.17 10.17 6.36
C TYR A 97 -1.42 9.06 5.35
N THR A 98 -2.68 8.78 5.06
CA THR A 98 -3.10 7.86 3.98
C THR A 98 -4.55 8.15 3.60
N LEU A 99 -5.06 7.56 2.52
CA LEU A 99 -6.49 7.62 2.24
C LEU A 99 -7.30 6.88 3.33
N LYS A 100 -8.52 7.34 3.57
CA LYS A 100 -9.45 6.71 4.56
C LYS A 100 -9.66 5.23 4.26
N GLU A 101 -9.76 4.89 2.99
CA GLU A 101 -9.94 3.53 2.50
C GLU A 101 -8.76 2.64 2.88
N THR A 102 -7.53 3.07 2.64
CA THR A 102 -6.30 2.37 3.04
C THR A 102 -6.22 2.20 4.55
N LYS A 103 -6.56 3.25 5.33
CA LYS A 103 -6.63 3.16 6.79
C LYS A 103 -7.61 2.07 7.25
N MET A 104 -8.79 2.01 6.66
CA MET A 104 -9.80 0.99 6.98
C MET A 104 -9.29 -0.42 6.66
N ILE A 105 -8.71 -0.61 5.47
CA ILE A 105 -8.15 -1.89 5.04
C ILE A 105 -7.07 -2.37 6.02
N LEU A 106 -6.08 -1.52 6.34
CA LEU A 106 -4.98 -1.87 7.24
C LEU A 106 -5.45 -2.23 8.63
N ASN A 107 -6.36 -1.44 9.21
CA ASN A 107 -6.94 -1.75 10.52
C ASN A 107 -7.67 -3.09 10.53
N SER A 108 -8.41 -3.39 9.47
CA SER A 108 -9.14 -4.63 9.36
C SER A 108 -8.23 -5.83 9.13
N LEU A 109 -7.24 -5.72 8.24
CA LEU A 109 -6.27 -6.78 7.96
C LEU A 109 -5.41 -7.12 9.19
N ASN A 110 -5.02 -6.09 9.96
CA ASN A 110 -4.19 -6.30 11.15
C ASN A 110 -4.97 -6.66 12.42
N ARG A 111 -6.28 -6.86 12.35
CA ARG A 111 -7.14 -7.13 13.53
C ARG A 111 -6.68 -8.33 14.37
N LYS A 112 -6.00 -9.30 13.76
CA LYS A 112 -5.43 -10.46 14.46
C LYS A 112 -3.95 -10.28 14.85
N GLY A 113 -3.32 -9.20 14.40
CA GLY A 113 -1.90 -8.93 14.64
C GLY A 113 -0.94 -9.85 13.90
N ASP A 114 -1.35 -10.30 12.72
CA ASP A 114 -0.57 -11.19 11.85
C ASP A 114 -0.30 -10.59 10.45
N PHE A 115 -0.68 -9.32 10.25
CA PHE A 115 -0.46 -8.63 9.00
C PHE A 115 0.74 -7.68 9.04
N LEU A 116 0.76 -6.74 9.98
CA LEU A 116 1.91 -5.83 10.18
C LEU A 116 2.92 -6.44 11.16
N ILE A 117 4.17 -5.97 11.13
CA ILE A 117 5.11 -6.27 12.21
C ILE A 117 4.58 -5.63 13.49
N PRO A 118 4.39 -6.40 14.56
CA PRO A 118 3.83 -5.88 15.81
C PRO A 118 4.83 -4.95 16.51
N SER A 119 4.34 -3.84 17.06
CA SER A 119 5.14 -3.02 17.95
C SER A 119 5.52 -3.83 19.20
N PRO A 120 6.79 -3.81 19.65
CA PRO A 120 7.18 -4.51 20.87
C PRO A 120 6.60 -3.90 22.16
N PHE A 121 5.93 -2.76 22.08
CA PHE A 121 5.39 -2.00 23.21
C PHE A 121 3.88 -2.04 23.35
N GLU A 122 3.19 -2.60 22.34
CA GLU A 122 1.74 -2.56 22.23
C GLU A 122 1.16 -3.99 22.12
N GLU A 123 -0.14 -4.12 22.16
CA GLU A 123 -0.81 -5.39 21.91
C GLU A 123 -0.50 -5.88 20.48
N LYS A 124 -0.44 -7.18 20.30
CA LYS A 124 -0.06 -7.78 19.00
C LYS A 124 -0.86 -7.25 17.81
N ASN A 125 -2.14 -6.96 18.01
CA ASN A 125 -3.06 -6.46 17.00
C ASN A 125 -3.08 -4.93 16.89
N PHE A 126 -2.16 -4.26 17.55
CA PHE A 126 -2.04 -2.81 17.44
C PHE A 126 -1.71 -2.41 16.00
N THR A 127 -2.42 -1.42 15.53
CA THR A 127 -2.09 -0.71 14.29
C THR A 127 -1.91 0.74 14.65
N ARG A 128 -0.74 1.28 14.33
CA ARG A 128 -0.42 2.67 14.56
C ARG A 128 -1.52 3.58 14.01
N GLU A 129 -1.81 4.66 14.71
CA GLU A 129 -2.78 5.63 14.25
C GLU A 129 -2.33 6.28 12.93
N MET A 130 -3.27 6.35 12.01
CA MET A 130 -3.13 6.99 10.71
C MET A 130 -4.16 8.11 10.58
N ILE A 131 -3.76 9.22 9.96
CA ILE A 131 -4.66 10.32 9.62
C ILE A 131 -5.26 10.02 8.26
N GLY A 132 -6.56 9.65 8.24
CA GLY A 132 -7.28 9.32 7.02
C GLY A 132 -7.69 10.58 6.25
N LEU A 133 -7.18 10.73 5.04
CA LEU A 133 -7.46 11.83 4.11
C LEU A 133 -8.57 11.47 3.13
N ASN A 134 -9.24 12.48 2.60
CA ASN A 134 -10.11 12.30 1.44
C ASN A 134 -9.27 12.35 0.16
N LYS A 135 -9.82 11.80 -0.91
CA LYS A 135 -9.22 11.89 -2.26
C LYS A 135 -8.97 13.36 -2.63
N ASN A 136 -7.76 13.64 -3.09
CA ASN A 136 -7.26 14.95 -3.48
C ASN A 136 -7.08 15.98 -2.34
N ASP A 137 -7.09 15.54 -1.08
CA ASP A 137 -6.68 16.41 0.03
C ASP A 137 -5.20 16.80 -0.14
N VAL A 138 -4.89 18.02 0.32
CA VAL A 138 -3.54 18.60 0.26
C VAL A 138 -3.03 18.86 1.67
N ILE A 139 -1.88 18.30 2.00
CA ILE A 139 -1.19 18.49 3.28
C ILE A 139 0.08 19.31 3.08
N LYS A 140 0.30 20.25 4.00
CA LYS A 140 1.55 21.03 4.04
C LYS A 140 2.45 20.55 5.17
N VAL A 141 3.71 20.32 4.84
CA VAL A 141 4.79 19.94 5.75
C VAL A 141 5.93 20.94 5.54
N GLY A 142 6.01 21.96 6.38
CA GLY A 142 6.87 23.12 6.10
C GLY A 142 6.48 23.79 4.76
N GLU A 143 7.45 23.93 3.86
CA GLU A 143 7.22 24.44 2.51
C GLU A 143 6.89 23.33 1.47
N ILE A 144 6.85 22.08 1.87
CA ILE A 144 6.42 20.97 1.01
C ILE A 144 4.89 20.87 1.05
N SER A 145 4.27 20.73 -0.12
CA SER A 145 2.84 20.50 -0.29
C SER A 145 2.62 19.16 -0.96
N VAL A 146 1.83 18.27 -0.36
CA VAL A 146 1.55 16.92 -0.86
C VAL A 146 0.06 16.77 -1.11
N GLU A 147 -0.34 16.54 -2.36
CA GLU A 147 -1.70 16.17 -2.74
C GLU A 147 -1.76 14.63 -2.87
N ILE A 148 -2.68 14.00 -2.13
CA ILE A 148 -2.93 12.57 -2.22
C ILE A 148 -3.99 12.29 -3.29
N VAL A 149 -3.62 11.60 -4.36
CA VAL A 149 -4.48 11.36 -5.53
C VAL A 149 -4.80 9.89 -5.66
N PRO A 150 -6.07 9.48 -5.76
CA PRO A 150 -6.43 8.09 -5.89
C PRO A 150 -5.93 7.51 -7.23
N VAL A 151 -5.55 6.24 -7.21
CA VAL A 151 -5.19 5.45 -8.39
C VAL A 151 -5.81 4.06 -8.29
N ASP A 152 -6.00 3.41 -9.43
CA ASP A 152 -6.44 2.02 -9.47
C ASP A 152 -5.27 1.07 -9.14
N HIS A 153 -5.49 0.20 -8.20
CA HIS A 153 -4.58 -0.89 -7.83
C HIS A 153 -5.38 -2.05 -7.23
N ASP A 154 -4.74 -3.19 -6.95
CA ASP A 154 -5.41 -4.32 -6.29
C ASP A 154 -5.42 -4.23 -4.75
N ALA A 155 -5.07 -3.09 -4.20
CA ALA A 155 -5.34 -2.67 -2.83
C ALA A 155 -6.28 -1.47 -2.85
N TYR A 156 -7.51 -1.66 -2.36
CA TYR A 156 -8.54 -0.60 -2.33
C TYR A 156 -8.06 0.62 -1.54
N GLY A 157 -8.23 1.80 -2.13
CA GLY A 157 -7.75 3.06 -1.57
C GLY A 157 -6.30 3.39 -1.91
N ALA A 158 -5.71 2.74 -2.91
CA ALA A 158 -4.39 3.09 -3.39
C ALA A 158 -4.31 4.53 -3.90
N SER A 159 -3.17 5.16 -3.69
CA SER A 159 -2.93 6.56 -4.01
C SER A 159 -1.53 6.83 -4.53
N ALA A 160 -1.45 7.82 -5.40
CA ALA A 160 -0.24 8.50 -5.82
C ALA A 160 -0.10 9.83 -5.06
N LEU A 161 1.09 10.41 -5.08
CA LEU A 161 1.41 11.67 -4.42
C LEU A 161 1.95 12.69 -5.42
N LEU A 162 1.35 13.89 -5.45
CA LEU A 162 1.87 15.04 -6.15
C LEU A 162 2.54 15.97 -5.14
N ILE A 163 3.85 16.12 -5.24
CA ILE A 163 4.70 16.80 -4.27
C ILE A 163 5.20 18.10 -4.88
N ARG A 164 4.91 19.20 -4.23
CA ARG A 164 5.32 20.53 -4.69
C ARG A 164 6.11 21.23 -3.61
N THR A 165 7.24 21.77 -4.00
CA THR A 165 7.98 22.79 -3.26
C THR A 165 7.87 24.12 -4.02
N PRO A 166 8.36 25.26 -3.51
CA PRO A 166 8.40 26.50 -4.28
C PRO A 166 9.13 26.36 -5.64
N ASP A 167 10.10 25.44 -5.73
CA ASP A 167 10.99 25.34 -6.89
C ASP A 167 10.76 24.09 -7.74
N HIS A 168 10.11 23.03 -7.19
CA HIS A 168 10.03 21.72 -7.83
C HIS A 168 8.65 21.10 -7.79
N PHE A 169 8.35 20.32 -8.83
CA PHE A 169 7.20 19.43 -8.89
C PHE A 169 7.65 17.99 -9.11
N ILE A 170 7.39 17.14 -8.11
CA ILE A 170 7.77 15.72 -8.07
C ILE A 170 6.51 14.89 -7.97
N THR A 171 6.49 13.72 -8.58
CA THR A 171 5.37 12.78 -8.52
C THR A 171 5.86 11.40 -8.11
N TYR A 172 5.13 10.78 -7.18
CA TYR A 172 5.29 9.37 -6.81
C TYR A 172 3.99 8.63 -7.12
N THR A 173 4.07 7.55 -7.89
CA THR A 173 2.87 6.83 -8.34
C THR A 173 2.23 5.95 -7.27
N GLY A 174 2.99 5.54 -6.23
CA GLY A 174 2.66 4.30 -5.55
C GLY A 174 2.62 3.17 -6.57
N ASP A 175 1.87 2.12 -6.29
CA ASP A 175 1.56 1.08 -7.25
C ASP A 175 0.25 1.39 -7.96
N LEU A 176 0.21 1.16 -9.26
CA LEU A 176 -0.96 1.50 -10.08
C LEU A 176 -1.19 0.49 -11.22
N ARG A 177 -2.41 0.45 -11.72
CA ARG A 177 -2.80 -0.36 -12.86
C ARG A 177 -3.85 0.37 -13.73
N LEU A 178 -4.16 -0.19 -14.90
CA LEU A 178 -5.19 0.32 -15.83
C LEU A 178 -6.26 -0.71 -16.16
N HIS A 179 -6.25 -1.87 -15.51
CA HIS A 179 -7.15 -3.00 -15.79
C HIS A 179 -8.09 -3.33 -14.62
N GLY A 180 -8.11 -2.51 -13.60
CA GLY A 180 -9.01 -2.62 -12.45
C GLY A 180 -10.34 -1.89 -12.65
N HIS A 181 -11.09 -1.74 -11.56
CA HIS A 181 -12.41 -1.11 -11.58
C HIS A 181 -12.36 0.42 -11.60
N ASN A 182 -11.22 1.02 -11.16
CA ASN A 182 -11.06 2.47 -10.99
C ASN A 182 -10.05 3.07 -11.98
N ARG A 183 -9.95 2.50 -13.18
CA ARG A 183 -9.04 2.96 -14.25
C ARG A 183 -9.07 4.48 -14.46
N GLU A 184 -10.25 5.09 -14.37
CA GLU A 184 -10.43 6.52 -14.60
C GLU A 184 -9.71 7.38 -13.53
N GLU A 185 -9.54 6.86 -12.31
CA GLU A 185 -8.75 7.53 -11.27
C GLU A 185 -7.26 7.58 -11.66
N THR A 186 -6.70 6.48 -12.17
CA THR A 186 -5.32 6.46 -12.69
C THR A 186 -5.15 7.40 -13.88
N LEU A 187 -6.12 7.45 -14.80
CA LEU A 187 -6.05 8.38 -15.93
C LEU A 187 -6.13 9.84 -15.48
N ALA A 188 -6.99 10.15 -14.50
CA ALA A 188 -7.08 11.49 -13.91
C ALA A 188 -5.78 11.88 -13.19
N PHE A 189 -5.15 10.94 -12.47
CA PHE A 189 -3.81 11.13 -11.91
C PHE A 189 -2.78 11.45 -12.99
N CYS A 190 -2.74 10.70 -14.10
CA CYS A 190 -1.81 10.96 -15.21
C CYS A 190 -1.96 12.39 -15.78
N GLU A 191 -3.20 12.91 -15.87
CA GLU A 191 -3.42 14.29 -16.28
C GLU A 191 -2.86 15.30 -15.27
N LYS A 192 -3.01 15.07 -13.97
CA LYS A 192 -2.46 15.94 -12.91
C LYS A 192 -0.94 15.88 -12.83
N ALA A 193 -0.34 14.73 -13.14
CA ALA A 193 1.11 14.50 -13.10
C ALA A 193 1.84 15.09 -14.32
N LYS A 194 1.12 15.63 -15.32
CA LYS A 194 1.77 16.29 -16.47
C LYS A 194 2.69 17.41 -16.01
N HIS A 195 3.84 17.50 -16.66
CA HIS A 195 4.89 18.49 -16.37
C HIS A 195 5.61 18.29 -15.03
N THR A 196 5.49 17.13 -14.39
CA THR A 196 6.36 16.77 -13.27
C THR A 196 7.84 16.75 -13.74
N GLU A 197 8.73 17.29 -12.92
CA GLU A 197 10.17 17.32 -13.21
C GLU A 197 10.81 15.95 -12.90
N LEU A 198 10.29 15.26 -11.88
CA LEU A 198 10.72 13.93 -11.49
C LEU A 198 9.50 13.04 -11.27
N LEU A 199 9.44 11.94 -12.01
CA LEU A 199 8.46 10.88 -11.82
C LEU A 199 9.14 9.67 -11.19
N MET A 200 8.71 9.30 -9.99
CA MET A 200 9.06 8.04 -9.33
C MET A 200 7.90 7.06 -9.56
N MET A 201 8.16 6.04 -10.35
CA MET A 201 7.13 5.09 -10.79
C MET A 201 7.54 3.67 -10.43
N GLU A 202 6.55 2.85 -10.09
CA GLU A 202 6.75 1.41 -9.92
C GLU A 202 7.33 0.75 -11.18
N GLY A 203 7.93 -0.42 -10.99
CA GLY A 203 8.53 -1.20 -12.07
C GLY A 203 8.21 -2.69 -12.03
N VAL A 204 7.18 -3.10 -11.30
CA VAL A 204 6.86 -4.52 -11.09
C VAL A 204 6.65 -5.24 -12.42
N SER A 205 5.84 -4.69 -13.31
CA SER A 205 5.50 -5.32 -14.59
C SER A 205 6.71 -5.49 -15.53
N ILE A 206 7.69 -4.58 -15.48
CA ILE A 206 8.89 -4.63 -16.34
C ILE A 206 10.04 -5.42 -15.72
N SER A 207 9.91 -5.80 -14.44
CA SER A 207 10.98 -6.48 -13.69
C SER A 207 10.97 -8.00 -13.91
N PHE A 208 9.91 -8.53 -14.47
CA PHE A 208 9.79 -9.94 -14.79
C PHE A 208 9.89 -10.17 -16.30
N PRO A 209 10.62 -11.21 -16.75
CA PRO A 209 10.65 -11.54 -18.15
C PRO A 209 9.24 -11.86 -18.67
N GLU A 210 8.93 -11.41 -19.87
CA GLU A 210 7.69 -11.76 -20.55
C GLU A 210 7.58 -13.29 -20.60
N ARG A 211 6.48 -13.81 -20.04
CA ARG A 211 6.14 -15.22 -20.23
C ARG A 211 5.42 -15.35 -21.56
N GLU A 212 5.84 -16.32 -22.38
CA GLU A 212 5.05 -16.66 -23.56
C GLU A 212 3.61 -16.99 -23.11
N PRO A 213 2.59 -16.40 -23.76
CA PRO A 213 1.21 -16.67 -23.39
C PRO A 213 0.93 -18.16 -23.61
N ASP A 214 0.45 -18.84 -22.56
CA ASP A 214 -0.05 -20.19 -22.69
C ASP A 214 -1.31 -20.17 -23.60
N PRO A 215 -1.30 -20.84 -24.76
CA PRO A 215 -2.46 -20.83 -25.66
C PRO A 215 -3.72 -21.45 -25.04
N ALA A 216 -3.58 -22.19 -23.94
CA ALA A 216 -4.71 -22.73 -23.16
C ALA A 216 -5.22 -21.74 -22.11
N GLN A 217 -4.54 -20.62 -21.91
CA GLN A 217 -4.90 -19.62 -20.92
C GLN A 217 -6.08 -18.75 -21.43
N ILE A 218 -7.12 -18.70 -20.64
CA ILE A 218 -8.25 -17.81 -20.92
C ILE A 218 -7.74 -16.36 -20.81
N ALA A 219 -7.97 -15.55 -21.83
CA ALA A 219 -7.57 -14.15 -21.81
C ALA A 219 -8.48 -13.37 -20.84
N VAL A 220 -8.04 -13.25 -19.59
CA VAL A 220 -8.60 -12.32 -18.61
C VAL A 220 -7.70 -11.07 -18.63
N VAL A 221 -8.21 -9.97 -19.16
CA VAL A 221 -7.43 -8.75 -19.36
C VAL A 221 -7.84 -7.62 -18.42
N SER A 222 -8.94 -7.80 -17.68
CA SER A 222 -9.43 -6.82 -16.69
C SER A 222 -10.11 -7.51 -15.51
N GLU A 223 -10.33 -6.75 -14.42
CA GLU A 223 -11.13 -7.22 -13.27
C GLU A 223 -12.57 -7.56 -13.68
N GLU A 224 -13.14 -6.79 -14.58
CA GLU A 224 -14.49 -7.07 -15.11
C GLU A 224 -14.53 -8.39 -15.90
N ASP A 225 -13.53 -8.67 -16.74
CA ASP A 225 -13.44 -9.96 -17.47
C ASP A 225 -13.32 -11.12 -16.49
N LEU A 226 -12.58 -10.97 -15.39
CA LEU A 226 -12.45 -11.98 -14.33
C LEU A 226 -13.82 -12.29 -13.70
N VAL A 227 -14.54 -11.26 -13.31
CA VAL A 227 -15.87 -11.42 -12.70
C VAL A 227 -16.84 -12.09 -13.67
N GLN A 228 -16.88 -11.65 -14.91
CA GLN A 228 -17.73 -12.26 -15.97
C GLN A 228 -17.35 -13.72 -16.24
N HIS A 229 -16.04 -14.03 -16.21
CA HIS A 229 -15.58 -15.41 -16.37
C HIS A 229 -16.04 -16.31 -15.23
N LEU A 230 -15.96 -15.84 -13.98
CA LEU A 230 -16.45 -16.57 -12.80
C LEU A 230 -17.97 -16.82 -12.91
N VAL A 231 -18.76 -15.81 -13.25
CA VAL A 231 -20.21 -15.94 -13.46
C VAL A 231 -20.52 -17.00 -14.55
N ARG A 232 -19.76 -17.00 -15.64
CA ARG A 232 -19.92 -18.02 -16.69
C ARG A 232 -19.63 -19.42 -16.18
N LEU A 233 -18.54 -19.60 -15.45
CA LEU A 233 -18.17 -20.88 -14.83
C LEU A 233 -19.26 -21.38 -13.88
N GLU A 234 -19.91 -20.50 -13.13
CA GLU A 234 -21.01 -20.82 -12.24
C GLU A 234 -22.24 -21.33 -13.01
N LEU A 235 -22.59 -20.68 -14.09
CA LEU A 235 -23.72 -21.06 -14.95
C LEU A 235 -23.48 -22.39 -15.69
N GLU A 236 -22.26 -22.62 -16.15
CA GLU A 236 -21.88 -23.86 -16.86
C GLU A 236 -21.73 -25.06 -15.92
N ASN A 237 -21.55 -24.82 -14.62
CA ASN A 237 -21.32 -25.87 -13.61
C ASN A 237 -22.33 -25.82 -12.45
N PRO A 238 -23.64 -25.91 -12.71
CA PRO A 238 -24.69 -25.64 -11.69
C PRO A 238 -24.65 -26.60 -10.49
N ASN A 239 -24.08 -27.78 -10.65
CA ASN A 239 -24.01 -28.81 -9.62
C ASN A 239 -22.61 -28.99 -8.99
N ARG A 240 -21.69 -28.04 -9.25
CA ARG A 240 -20.32 -28.10 -8.70
C ARG A 240 -20.09 -26.89 -7.81
N GLN A 241 -19.36 -27.14 -6.72
CA GLN A 241 -18.79 -26.05 -5.92
C GLN A 241 -17.64 -25.42 -6.71
N ILE A 242 -17.59 -24.09 -6.72
CA ILE A 242 -16.48 -23.31 -7.26
C ILE A 242 -15.79 -22.64 -6.08
N THR A 243 -14.49 -22.82 -5.98
CA THR A 243 -13.66 -22.15 -4.97
C THR A 243 -12.63 -21.29 -5.67
N PHE A 244 -12.39 -20.12 -5.14
CA PHE A 244 -11.35 -19.21 -5.64
C PHE A 244 -10.62 -18.56 -4.46
N ASN A 245 -9.42 -18.10 -4.71
CA ASN A 245 -8.63 -17.34 -3.75
C ASN A 245 -8.31 -15.97 -4.34
N GLY A 246 -8.13 -14.98 -3.49
CA GLY A 246 -7.76 -13.63 -3.88
C GLY A 246 -7.05 -12.89 -2.77
N TYR A 247 -6.30 -11.87 -3.13
CA TYR A 247 -5.61 -11.03 -2.16
C TYR A 247 -6.63 -10.21 -1.35
N PRO A 248 -6.59 -10.23 -0.01
CA PRO A 248 -7.63 -9.63 0.82
C PRO A 248 -7.82 -8.12 0.64
N ALA A 249 -6.75 -7.38 0.32
CA ALA A 249 -6.85 -5.94 0.10
C ALA A 249 -7.61 -5.57 -1.19
N ASN A 250 -7.80 -6.52 -2.13
CA ASN A 250 -8.61 -6.32 -3.34
C ASN A 250 -10.10 -6.55 -3.05
N VAL A 251 -10.64 -5.80 -2.12
CA VAL A 251 -12.04 -5.93 -1.65
C VAL A 251 -13.06 -5.63 -2.74
N GLU A 252 -12.74 -4.78 -3.71
CA GLU A 252 -13.64 -4.45 -4.82
C GLU A 252 -13.92 -5.68 -5.70
N ARG A 253 -12.92 -6.53 -5.94
CA ARG A 253 -13.09 -7.80 -6.66
C ARG A 253 -14.11 -8.68 -5.96
N PHE A 254 -13.99 -8.86 -4.65
CA PHE A 254 -14.93 -9.67 -3.88
C PHE A 254 -16.33 -9.07 -3.87
N ALA A 255 -16.46 -7.75 -3.71
CA ALA A 255 -17.73 -7.05 -3.76
C ALA A 255 -18.41 -7.25 -5.13
N LYS A 256 -17.65 -7.15 -6.23
CA LYS A 256 -18.17 -7.36 -7.59
C LYS A 256 -18.55 -8.81 -7.86
N ILE A 257 -17.79 -9.76 -7.34
CA ILE A 257 -18.16 -11.19 -7.44
C ILE A 257 -19.49 -11.44 -6.71
N ILE A 258 -19.67 -10.91 -5.50
CA ILE A 258 -20.93 -11.06 -4.73
C ILE A 258 -22.09 -10.42 -5.50
N GLU A 259 -21.90 -9.21 -6.02
CA GLU A 259 -22.92 -8.47 -6.77
C GLU A 259 -23.40 -9.22 -8.02
N LYS A 260 -22.47 -9.86 -8.74
CA LYS A 260 -22.72 -10.47 -10.06
C LYS A 260 -23.02 -11.96 -10.03
N SER A 261 -22.62 -12.66 -8.96
CA SER A 261 -22.84 -14.11 -8.85
C SER A 261 -24.32 -14.45 -8.84
N PRO A 262 -24.78 -15.38 -9.70
CA PRO A 262 -26.15 -15.90 -9.65
C PRO A 262 -26.36 -16.91 -8.49
N ARG A 263 -25.34 -17.17 -7.69
CA ARG A 263 -25.32 -18.17 -6.62
C ARG A 263 -24.98 -17.55 -5.28
N THR A 264 -25.22 -18.29 -4.21
CA THR A 264 -24.77 -17.88 -2.87
C THR A 264 -23.24 -17.92 -2.81
N VAL A 265 -22.64 -16.78 -2.49
CA VAL A 265 -21.19 -16.67 -2.24
C VAL A 265 -20.96 -16.86 -0.74
N VAL A 266 -20.06 -17.76 -0.39
CA VAL A 266 -19.64 -18.02 0.99
C VAL A 266 -18.22 -17.50 1.16
N LEU A 267 -18.02 -16.63 2.12
CA LEU A 267 -16.74 -16.00 2.40
C LEU A 267 -16.15 -16.52 3.72
N GLU A 268 -14.85 -16.47 3.84
CA GLU A 268 -14.19 -16.57 5.14
C GLU A 268 -14.61 -15.41 6.04
N ALA A 269 -14.70 -15.65 7.35
CA ALA A 269 -15.21 -14.68 8.31
C ALA A 269 -14.44 -13.33 8.29
N ASN A 270 -13.12 -13.37 8.07
CA ASN A 270 -12.30 -12.16 7.99
C ASN A 270 -12.65 -11.33 6.75
N MET A 271 -12.85 -11.99 5.60
CA MET A 271 -13.24 -11.30 4.36
C MET A 271 -14.65 -10.73 4.48
N ALA A 272 -15.59 -11.47 5.06
CA ALA A 272 -16.94 -10.98 5.30
C ALA A 272 -16.94 -9.74 6.22
N ALA A 273 -16.16 -9.77 7.30
CA ALA A 273 -16.01 -8.63 8.20
C ALA A 273 -15.39 -7.41 7.50
N LEU A 274 -14.38 -7.63 6.66
CA LEU A 274 -13.73 -6.56 5.88
C LEU A 274 -14.71 -5.92 4.89
N LEU A 275 -15.48 -6.71 4.15
CA LEU A 275 -16.46 -6.20 3.19
C LEU A 275 -17.62 -5.45 3.88
N LEU A 276 -18.07 -5.93 5.04
CA LEU A 276 -19.04 -5.22 5.85
C LEU A 276 -18.51 -3.85 6.30
N GLU A 277 -17.26 -3.79 6.75
CA GLU A 277 -16.62 -2.57 7.24
C GLU A 277 -16.39 -1.55 6.12
N VAL A 278 -15.94 -2.01 4.94
CA VAL A 278 -15.60 -1.12 3.81
C VAL A 278 -16.83 -0.69 3.02
N PHE A 279 -17.74 -1.61 2.73
CA PHE A 279 -18.88 -1.37 1.81
C PHE A 279 -20.25 -1.53 2.46
N GLY A 280 -20.34 -1.97 3.73
CA GLY A 280 -21.62 -2.28 4.36
C GLY A 280 -22.33 -3.49 3.73
N ILE A 281 -21.60 -4.41 3.11
CA ILE A 281 -22.14 -5.64 2.50
C ILE A 281 -22.31 -6.69 3.60
N GLU A 282 -23.56 -7.13 3.83
CA GLU A 282 -23.93 -8.20 4.76
C GLU A 282 -24.08 -9.57 4.07
#